data_a6d1a42d9c9e7aa3a7264596c7c54970
#
_entry.id   a6d1a42d9c9e7aa3a7264596c7c54970
#
_cell.length_a   1.000
_cell.length_b   1.000
_cell.length_c   1.000
_cell.angle_alpha   90.00
_cell.angle_beta   90.00
_cell.angle_gamma   90.00
#
_symmetry.space_group_name_H-M   'P 1'
#
loop_
_entity.id
_entity.type
_entity.pdbx_description
1 polymer ?
#
loop_
_entity_poly.entity_id
_entity_poly.type
_entity_poly.pdbx_seq_one_letter_code
_entity_poly.pdbx_strand_id
1 'polypeptide(L)'
;MERKSYVIIMVLAVLLLSVMPVYAEAATITSGFGWRVHPISGDWKFHSGVDIGYDEGTPVTAMLPGTVVYAAWYGGYGYTVILEHEGGDHTLYAHCSGLLCEYGQYVDKGTVIAAVGSTGYSTGPHLHLEYWHDNQYSDPLVLWG
;
A
#
# COMPACT_ATOMS: atom_id res chain seq x y z
N MET A 1 -11.17 31.42 47.83
CA MET A 1 -12.21 31.13 46.84
C MET A 1 -11.68 31.45 45.46
N GLU A 2 -10.73 30.69 44.96
CA GLU A 2 -10.18 30.79 43.59
C GLU A 2 -9.57 29.46 43.21
N ARG A 3 -10.39 28.53 42.75
CA ARG A 3 -9.93 27.24 42.24
C ARG A 3 -10.66 26.78 40.97
N LYS A 4 -11.18 27.69 40.15
CA LYS A 4 -11.95 27.31 38.97
C LYS A 4 -11.37 27.70 37.61
N SER A 5 -10.24 28.40 37.57
CA SER A 5 -9.71 28.93 36.28
C SER A 5 -8.61 28.11 35.66
N TYR A 6 -8.00 27.12 36.31
CA TYR A 6 -6.86 26.39 35.78
C TYR A 6 -7.21 25.10 35.01
N VAL A 7 -8.43 24.61 35.15
CA VAL A 7 -8.87 23.34 34.52
C VAL A 7 -9.26 23.57 33.05
N ILE A 8 -9.70 24.77 32.69
CA ILE A 8 -10.16 25.07 31.32
C ILE A 8 -9.00 25.31 30.37
N ILE A 9 -7.84 25.75 30.86
CA ILE A 9 -6.66 26.03 30.01
C ILE A 9 -5.91 24.75 29.60
N MET A 10 -5.96 23.68 30.40
CA MET A 10 -5.32 22.42 30.07
C MET A 10 -6.08 21.56 29.03
N VAL A 11 -7.37 21.77 28.89
CA VAL A 11 -8.18 21.00 27.93
C VAL A 11 -8.08 21.56 26.51
N LEU A 12 -7.76 22.85 26.37
CA LEU A 12 -7.56 23.48 25.06
C LEU A 12 -6.16 23.25 24.45
N ALA A 13 -5.17 22.87 25.25
CA ALA A 13 -3.80 22.60 24.77
C ALA A 13 -3.62 21.20 24.16
N VAL A 14 -4.55 20.27 24.40
CA VAL A 14 -4.46 18.90 23.87
C VAL A 14 -5.16 18.75 22.50
N LEU A 15 -5.96 19.74 22.08
CA LEU A 15 -6.70 19.68 20.80
C LEU A 15 -5.97 20.36 19.63
N LEU A 16 -4.74 20.84 19.85
CA LEU A 16 -3.89 21.41 18.80
C LEU A 16 -2.75 20.50 18.38
N LEU A 17 -2.84 19.19 18.65
CA LEU A 17 -1.97 18.23 18.00
C LEU A 17 -2.46 18.01 16.56
N SER A 18 -2.14 19.05 15.77
CA SER A 18 -1.78 19.00 14.36
C SER A 18 -2.38 17.84 13.56
N VAL A 19 -3.47 18.11 12.90
CA VAL A 19 -3.65 17.60 11.55
C VAL A 19 -2.47 18.15 10.74
N MET A 20 -1.32 17.46 10.80
CA MET A 20 -0.29 17.63 9.78
C MET A 20 -0.97 17.21 8.48
N PRO A 21 -1.05 18.05 7.46
CA PRO A 21 -1.43 17.57 6.15
C PRO A 21 -0.37 16.52 5.81
N VAL A 22 -0.79 15.26 5.73
CA VAL A 22 -0.02 14.23 5.04
C VAL A 22 0.01 14.74 3.61
N TYR A 23 1.08 15.44 3.24
CA TYR A 23 1.35 15.68 1.84
C TYR A 23 1.53 14.28 1.25
N ALA A 24 0.51 13.81 0.55
CA ALA A 24 0.65 12.64 -0.29
C ALA A 24 1.74 13.01 -1.31
N GLU A 25 2.94 12.50 -1.07
CA GLU A 25 4.01 12.60 -2.06
C GLU A 25 3.45 12.02 -3.35
N ALA A 26 3.58 12.76 -4.45
CA ALA A 26 3.00 12.35 -5.71
C ALA A 26 3.60 10.99 -6.09
N ALA A 27 2.75 9.97 -6.19
CA ALA A 27 3.17 8.62 -6.54
C ALA A 27 3.91 8.65 -7.89
N THR A 28 5.17 8.22 -7.89
CA THR A 28 5.96 8.14 -9.13
C THR A 28 5.97 6.70 -9.61
N ILE A 29 5.34 6.47 -10.78
CA ILE A 29 5.42 5.16 -11.44
C ILE A 29 6.84 4.97 -11.96
N THR A 30 7.58 4.05 -11.40
CA THR A 30 8.96 3.72 -11.77
C THR A 30 9.02 2.61 -12.81
N SER A 31 7.98 1.75 -12.88
CA SER A 31 7.86 0.69 -13.87
C SER A 31 6.39 0.37 -14.13
N GLY A 32 5.98 0.42 -15.40
CA GLY A 32 4.60 0.20 -15.84
C GLY A 32 4.23 -1.28 -15.98
N PHE A 33 2.93 -1.52 -16.08
CA PHE A 33 2.32 -2.83 -16.36
C PHE A 33 2.56 -3.24 -17.81
N GLY A 34 2.70 -4.54 -18.05
CA GLY A 34 2.72 -5.15 -19.39
C GLY A 34 4.11 -5.55 -19.88
N TRP A 35 4.19 -5.84 -21.17
CA TRP A 35 5.44 -6.26 -21.81
C TRP A 35 6.44 -5.11 -21.91
N ARG A 36 7.64 -5.33 -21.41
CA ARG A 36 8.72 -4.34 -21.41
C ARG A 36 10.09 -5.00 -21.46
N VAL A 37 11.09 -4.23 -21.91
CA VAL A 37 12.50 -4.63 -21.79
C VAL A 37 12.88 -4.55 -20.30
N HIS A 38 13.35 -5.66 -19.76
CA HIS A 38 13.79 -5.71 -18.36
C HIS A 38 15.06 -4.85 -18.19
N PRO A 39 15.10 -3.91 -17.21
CA PRO A 39 16.18 -2.92 -17.11
C PRO A 39 17.56 -3.54 -16.80
N ILE A 40 17.59 -4.74 -16.20
CA ILE A 40 18.84 -5.40 -15.83
C ILE A 40 19.27 -6.42 -16.89
N SER A 41 18.35 -7.30 -17.34
CA SER A 41 18.70 -8.39 -18.27
C SER A 41 18.60 -8.01 -19.73
N GLY A 42 17.92 -6.93 -20.09
CA GLY A 42 17.64 -6.54 -21.47
C GLY A 42 16.61 -7.40 -22.19
N ASP A 43 16.07 -8.41 -21.53
CA ASP A 43 15.07 -9.31 -22.11
C ASP A 43 13.67 -8.71 -22.09
N TRP A 44 12.84 -9.12 -23.04
CA TRP A 44 11.42 -8.87 -23.00
C TRP A 44 10.79 -9.70 -21.88
N LYS A 45 10.17 -9.00 -20.91
CA LYS A 45 9.46 -9.64 -19.78
C LYS A 45 8.13 -8.96 -19.57
N PHE A 46 7.14 -9.76 -19.18
CA PHE A 46 5.86 -9.26 -18.74
C PHE A 46 5.95 -8.81 -17.28
N HIS A 47 5.52 -7.58 -17.01
CA HIS A 47 5.37 -7.03 -15.65
C HIS A 47 3.92 -7.11 -15.24
N SER A 48 3.62 -7.92 -14.23
CA SER A 48 2.26 -8.25 -13.78
C SER A 48 1.55 -7.12 -13.03
N GLY A 49 2.27 -6.05 -12.70
CA GLY A 49 1.75 -4.92 -11.95
C GLY A 49 2.42 -3.61 -12.32
N VAL A 50 2.32 -2.64 -11.42
CA VAL A 50 3.08 -1.38 -11.50
C VAL A 50 3.99 -1.27 -10.29
N ASP A 51 5.18 -0.72 -10.49
CA ASP A 51 6.08 -0.35 -9.41
C ASP A 51 5.95 1.14 -9.14
N ILE A 52 5.74 1.49 -7.89
CA ILE A 52 5.55 2.85 -7.43
C ILE A 52 6.67 3.19 -6.46
N GLY A 53 7.49 4.19 -6.82
CA GLY A 53 8.58 4.67 -5.97
C GLY A 53 8.03 5.40 -4.76
N TYR A 54 8.32 4.87 -3.59
CA TYR A 54 8.04 5.45 -2.29
C TYR A 54 9.21 5.22 -1.35
N ASP A 55 9.35 6.08 -0.36
CA ASP A 55 10.31 5.85 0.72
C ASP A 55 9.90 4.64 1.58
N GLU A 56 10.90 3.94 2.13
CA GLU A 56 10.67 2.86 3.06
C GLU A 56 9.87 3.34 4.27
N GLY A 57 8.87 2.55 4.69
CA GLY A 57 7.96 2.89 5.78
C GLY A 57 6.74 3.72 5.36
N THR A 58 6.64 4.17 4.12
CA THR A 58 5.44 4.85 3.62
C THR A 58 4.22 3.94 3.81
N PRO A 59 3.09 4.44 4.35
CA PRO A 59 1.89 3.63 4.51
C PRO A 59 1.36 3.13 3.17
N VAL A 60 1.09 1.83 3.08
CA VAL A 60 0.38 1.19 1.96
C VAL A 60 -1.08 1.08 2.32
N THR A 61 -1.95 1.63 1.48
CA THR A 61 -3.40 1.63 1.70
C THR A 61 -4.14 0.75 0.71
N ALA A 62 -5.24 0.14 1.15
CA ALA A 62 -6.11 -0.65 0.30
C ALA A 62 -6.69 0.21 -0.84
N MET A 63 -6.51 -0.22 -2.08
CA MET A 63 -7.01 0.48 -3.28
C MET A 63 -8.51 0.34 -3.44
N LEU A 64 -9.09 -0.76 -2.95
CA LEU A 64 -10.50 -1.09 -2.96
C LEU A 64 -10.87 -1.74 -1.63
N PRO A 65 -12.16 -1.69 -1.21
CA PRO A 65 -12.63 -2.45 -0.05
C PRO A 65 -12.54 -3.94 -0.32
N GLY A 66 -12.18 -4.72 0.69
CA GLY A 66 -12.09 -6.17 0.53
C GLY A 66 -11.67 -6.92 1.78
N THR A 67 -11.52 -8.23 1.63
CA THR A 67 -11.07 -9.13 2.69
C THR A 67 -9.63 -9.55 2.45
N VAL A 68 -8.82 -9.54 3.49
CA VAL A 68 -7.43 -10.03 3.43
C VAL A 68 -7.45 -11.54 3.25
N VAL A 69 -6.99 -12.02 2.09
CA VAL A 69 -6.88 -13.46 1.79
C VAL A 69 -5.43 -13.97 1.85
N TYR A 70 -4.46 -13.07 1.98
CA TYR A 70 -3.07 -13.40 2.22
C TYR A 70 -2.36 -12.25 2.95
N ALA A 71 -1.58 -12.55 3.97
CA ALA A 71 -0.75 -11.58 4.69
C ALA A 71 0.46 -12.30 5.30
N ALA A 72 1.53 -12.48 4.51
CA ALA A 72 2.73 -13.19 4.89
C ALA A 72 3.86 -13.01 3.87
N TRP A 73 5.00 -13.68 4.07
CA TRP A 73 6.07 -13.77 3.08
C TRP A 73 5.62 -14.63 1.88
N TYR A 74 5.79 -14.09 0.67
CA TYR A 74 5.39 -14.75 -0.58
C TYR A 74 6.54 -14.80 -1.59
N GLY A 75 7.49 -15.69 -1.39
CA GLY A 75 8.61 -15.92 -2.29
C GLY A 75 9.34 -14.62 -2.70
N GLY A 76 9.52 -14.40 -4.00
CA GLY A 76 10.17 -13.21 -4.54
C GLY A 76 9.43 -11.90 -4.30
N TYR A 77 8.13 -11.94 -3.98
CA TYR A 77 7.36 -10.75 -3.60
C TYR A 77 7.68 -10.22 -2.20
N GLY A 78 8.38 -11.00 -1.36
CA GLY A 78 8.66 -10.63 0.03
C GLY A 78 7.40 -10.57 0.88
N TYR A 79 7.32 -9.68 1.86
CA TYR A 79 6.10 -9.47 2.65
C TYR A 79 5.00 -8.91 1.77
N THR A 80 3.88 -9.63 1.72
CA THR A 80 2.81 -9.41 0.75
C THR A 80 1.44 -9.44 1.41
N VAL A 81 0.57 -8.54 0.98
CA VAL A 81 -0.87 -8.57 1.26
C VAL A 81 -1.61 -8.84 -0.04
N ILE A 82 -2.62 -9.73 -0.01
CA ILE A 82 -3.59 -9.91 -1.09
C ILE A 82 -4.97 -9.67 -0.52
N LEU A 83 -5.74 -8.81 -1.18
CA LEU A 83 -7.14 -8.53 -0.88
C LEU A 83 -8.02 -9.16 -1.97
N GLU A 84 -9.11 -9.78 -1.54
CA GLU A 84 -10.23 -10.18 -2.41
C GLU A 84 -11.33 -9.13 -2.31
N HIS A 85 -11.80 -8.66 -3.45
CA HIS A 85 -12.82 -7.64 -3.59
C HIS A 85 -14.17 -8.22 -4.00
N GLU A 86 -15.22 -7.40 -3.92
CA GLU A 86 -16.53 -7.78 -4.44
C GLU A 86 -16.42 -8.16 -5.92
N GLY A 87 -17.07 -9.26 -6.33
CA GLY A 87 -16.98 -9.79 -7.69
C GLY A 87 -15.82 -10.75 -7.93
N GLY A 88 -14.94 -10.96 -6.95
CA GLY A 88 -13.84 -11.93 -7.03
C GLY A 88 -12.53 -11.36 -7.61
N ASP A 89 -12.45 -10.06 -7.80
CA ASP A 89 -11.20 -9.37 -8.17
C ASP A 89 -10.22 -9.37 -7.00
N HIS A 90 -8.93 -9.24 -7.31
CA HIS A 90 -7.88 -9.21 -6.29
C HIS A 90 -6.90 -8.05 -6.52
N THR A 91 -6.36 -7.52 -5.43
CA THR A 91 -5.17 -6.68 -5.46
C THR A 91 -4.06 -7.28 -4.61
N LEU A 92 -2.82 -7.17 -5.09
CA LEU A 92 -1.62 -7.65 -4.41
C LEU A 92 -0.67 -6.49 -4.16
N TYR A 93 -0.15 -6.42 -2.95
CA TYR A 93 0.76 -5.38 -2.45
C TYR A 93 2.03 -6.06 -1.97
N ALA A 94 3.15 -5.86 -2.66
CA ALA A 94 4.38 -6.60 -2.42
C ALA A 94 5.56 -5.73 -1.99
N HIS A 95 6.65 -6.40 -1.62
CA HIS A 95 7.92 -5.85 -1.14
C HIS A 95 7.79 -5.01 0.14
N CYS A 96 6.73 -5.26 0.93
CA CYS A 96 6.47 -4.52 2.16
C CYS A 96 7.57 -4.76 3.20
N SER A 97 7.81 -3.76 4.05
CA SER A 97 8.70 -3.89 5.22
C SER A 97 7.97 -4.48 6.43
N GLY A 98 6.67 -4.29 6.53
CA GLY A 98 5.82 -4.82 7.58
C GLY A 98 4.37 -4.90 7.15
N LEU A 99 3.63 -5.82 7.78
CA LEU A 99 2.22 -6.06 7.52
C LEU A 99 1.40 -5.52 8.69
N LEU A 100 0.31 -4.79 8.40
CA LEU A 100 -0.57 -4.14 9.38
C LEU A 100 -2.02 -4.66 9.27
N CYS A 101 -2.19 -5.84 8.72
CA CYS A 101 -3.47 -6.54 8.62
C CYS A 101 -3.27 -8.05 8.79
N GLU A 102 -4.37 -8.76 8.98
CA GLU A 102 -4.37 -10.20 9.21
C GLU A 102 -5.32 -10.90 8.23
N TYR A 103 -5.03 -12.17 7.92
CA TYR A 103 -5.92 -13.03 7.13
C TYR A 103 -7.35 -13.00 7.69
N GLY A 104 -8.32 -12.84 6.80
CA GLY A 104 -9.75 -12.80 7.13
C GLY A 104 -10.28 -11.44 7.56
N GLN A 105 -9.43 -10.44 7.76
CA GLN A 105 -9.83 -9.07 8.09
C GLN A 105 -10.48 -8.39 6.89
N TYR A 106 -11.65 -7.75 7.10
CA TYR A 106 -12.22 -6.83 6.13
C TYR A 106 -11.61 -5.44 6.29
N VAL A 107 -11.28 -4.79 5.19
CA VAL A 107 -10.74 -3.43 5.17
C VAL A 107 -11.50 -2.56 4.17
N ASP A 108 -11.70 -1.30 4.53
CA ASP A 108 -12.23 -0.29 3.61
C ASP A 108 -11.13 0.25 2.69
N LYS A 109 -11.52 0.81 1.55
CA LYS A 109 -10.60 1.60 0.71
C LYS A 109 -9.90 2.66 1.55
N GLY A 110 -8.58 2.79 1.41
CA GLY A 110 -7.77 3.75 2.15
C GLY A 110 -7.30 3.28 3.52
N THR A 111 -7.72 2.11 4.00
CA THR A 111 -7.18 1.51 5.23
C THR A 111 -5.70 1.18 5.05
N VAL A 112 -4.85 1.56 6.00
CA VAL A 112 -3.44 1.18 6.01
C VAL A 112 -3.32 -0.31 6.30
N ILE A 113 -2.71 -1.07 5.38
CA ILE A 113 -2.58 -2.53 5.44
C ILE A 113 -1.13 -3.01 5.55
N ALA A 114 -0.17 -2.16 5.20
CA ALA A 114 1.25 -2.50 5.23
C ALA A 114 2.10 -1.21 5.21
N ALA A 115 3.41 -1.37 5.21
CA ALA A 115 4.38 -0.29 4.99
C ALA A 115 5.31 -0.66 3.83
N VAL A 116 5.67 0.32 3.01
CA VAL A 116 6.61 0.15 1.89
C VAL A 116 7.96 -0.34 2.40
N GLY A 117 8.57 -1.25 1.68
CA GLY A 117 9.90 -1.76 1.93
C GLY A 117 10.61 -2.15 0.65
N SER A 118 11.56 -3.06 0.77
CA SER A 118 12.35 -3.62 -0.32
C SER A 118 12.63 -5.11 -0.08
N THR A 119 11.66 -5.81 0.53
CA THR A 119 11.78 -7.24 0.84
C THR A 119 11.55 -8.11 -0.39
N GLY A 120 12.07 -9.34 -0.36
CA GLY A 120 12.02 -10.23 -1.51
C GLY A 120 12.98 -9.83 -2.62
N TYR A 121 12.59 -10.05 -3.87
CA TYR A 121 13.41 -9.73 -5.05
C TYR A 121 13.21 -8.27 -5.46
N SER A 122 13.92 -7.37 -4.80
CA SER A 122 13.80 -5.93 -4.96
C SER A 122 15.18 -5.25 -4.88
N THR A 123 15.40 -4.22 -5.69
CA THR A 123 16.65 -3.45 -5.74
C THR A 123 16.60 -2.15 -4.95
N GLY A 124 15.46 -1.79 -4.39
CA GLY A 124 15.27 -0.58 -3.59
C GLY A 124 13.81 -0.40 -3.18
N PRO A 125 13.52 0.55 -2.27
CA PRO A 125 12.19 0.76 -1.75
C PRO A 125 11.18 1.12 -2.83
N HIS A 126 10.09 0.37 -2.93
CA HIS A 126 8.95 0.62 -3.82
C HIS A 126 7.76 -0.24 -3.40
N LEU A 127 6.59 0.13 -3.84
CA LEU A 127 5.40 -0.72 -3.82
C LEU A 127 5.24 -1.38 -5.19
N HIS A 128 5.20 -2.72 -5.23
CA HIS A 128 4.71 -3.45 -6.38
C HIS A 128 3.23 -3.74 -6.17
N LEU A 129 2.38 -3.21 -7.04
CA LEU A 129 0.93 -3.34 -6.99
C LEU A 129 0.43 -4.12 -8.20
N GLU A 130 -0.36 -5.18 -7.95
CA GLU A 130 -1.06 -5.93 -9.00
C GLU A 130 -2.57 -5.77 -8.84
N TYR A 131 -3.28 -5.86 -9.95
CA TYR A 131 -4.73 -5.97 -10.02
C TYR A 131 -5.10 -7.16 -10.90
N TRP A 132 -5.94 -8.05 -10.39
CA TRP A 132 -6.46 -9.19 -11.10
C TRP A 132 -7.96 -9.06 -11.28
N HIS A 133 -8.39 -8.96 -12.52
CA HIS A 133 -9.77 -8.90 -12.93
C HIS A 133 -10.10 -10.15 -13.75
N ASP A 134 -11.19 -10.85 -13.42
CA ASP A 134 -11.57 -12.11 -14.07
C ASP A 134 -10.41 -13.15 -14.14
N ASN A 135 -9.65 -13.26 -13.05
CA ASN A 135 -8.46 -14.13 -12.94
C ASN A 135 -7.33 -13.80 -13.95
N GLN A 136 -7.29 -12.61 -14.47
CA GLN A 136 -6.24 -12.13 -15.37
C GLN A 136 -5.58 -10.87 -14.81
N TYR A 137 -4.28 -10.73 -15.04
CA TYR A 137 -3.60 -9.49 -14.73
C TYR A 137 -4.18 -8.34 -15.54
N SER A 138 -4.49 -7.26 -14.87
CA SER A 138 -4.96 -6.01 -15.45
C SER A 138 -4.11 -4.85 -14.97
N ASP A 139 -4.06 -3.77 -15.74
CA ASP A 139 -3.30 -2.59 -15.35
C ASP A 139 -3.88 -1.98 -14.07
N PRO A 140 -3.12 -1.96 -12.95
CA PRO A 140 -3.59 -1.40 -11.69
C PRO A 140 -3.96 0.09 -11.78
N LEU A 141 -3.45 0.82 -12.76
CA LEU A 141 -3.74 2.26 -12.93
C LEU A 141 -5.22 2.55 -13.20
N VAL A 142 -5.99 1.56 -13.64
CA VAL A 142 -7.47 1.71 -13.77
C VAL A 142 -8.16 1.94 -12.43
N LEU A 143 -7.50 1.62 -11.31
CA LEU A 143 -8.01 1.84 -9.95
C LEU A 143 -7.78 3.27 -9.45
N TRP A 144 -6.93 4.06 -10.14
CA TRP A 144 -6.71 5.48 -9.89
C TRP A 144 -7.77 6.29 -10.64
N GLY A 145 -8.96 6.36 -10.10
CA GLY A 145 -10.04 7.15 -10.66
C GLY A 145 -10.47 8.27 -9.73
#